data_eb8ac33af28c9ab7bc49286f31738678
#
_entry.id   eb8ac33af28c9ab7bc49286f31738678
#
_cell.length_a   1.000
_cell.length_b   1.000
_cell.length_c   1.000
_cell.angle_alpha   90.00
_cell.angle_beta   90.00
_cell.angle_gamma   90.00
#
_symmetry.space_group_name_H-M   'P 1'
#
loop_
_entity.id
_entity.type
_entity.pdbx_description
1 polymer ?
#
loop_
_entity_poly.entity_id
_entity_poly.type
_entity_poly.pdbx_seq_one_letter_code
_entity_poly.pdbx_strand_id
1 'polypeptide(L)'
;KIELMNTGAKYDVLELGVMKPNKIPVKTLRPGDVGYCVAGIKAVKDARVGDTITLVKHRAEKALAGYSEAIPMVYCGLFPTDTDRYNDLRDALEKLQLNDASLNYEPEVSSAMGFGFRCGFLGLLHMEVVQERLEREYDLDLITTAPSVVYHVYMANGDMLTVANPAELPDAAGRDRIEEPFVKLELFTPKEYVGSLMELATQRRGEYIDMTFLSQDRTCLRYDIPLGEVVTDFFDQLKSRSKGYASMEYKFNEYRENDLVRLDVMINGEVAEPLATITHRSKAYGIGRGLVDKLKELIPRQQFKIPIQAAIGNKVIASTQLSAMRKDVLAKCYGGDISRKKKLLKKQAAGKKRMKAFGKVEISQEAFMAVLQIDQSNLEQ
;
A
#
# COMPACT_ATOMS: atom_id res chain seq x y z
N LYS A 1 16.75 30.39 26.18
CA LYS A 1 16.26 28.99 26.22
C LYS A 1 14.81 28.92 25.88
N ILE A 2 14.51 28.01 24.97
CA ILE A 2 13.15 27.68 24.55
C ILE A 2 12.79 26.25 24.98
N GLU A 3 11.50 25.98 25.02
CA GLU A 3 10.91 24.65 25.24
C GLU A 3 9.89 24.39 24.13
N LEU A 4 9.96 23.20 23.54
CA LEU A 4 8.95 22.66 22.64
C LEU A 4 7.85 22.05 23.51
N MET A 5 6.62 22.57 23.43
CA MET A 5 5.58 22.23 24.41
C MET A 5 5.04 20.82 24.28
N ASN A 6 5.09 20.22 23.09
CA ASN A 6 4.61 18.87 22.84
C ASN A 6 5.56 17.82 23.42
N THR A 7 6.87 17.97 23.19
CA THR A 7 7.88 17.03 23.63
C THR A 7 8.53 17.37 24.96
N GLY A 8 8.37 18.63 25.44
CA GLY A 8 9.06 19.13 26.62
C GLY A 8 10.57 19.35 26.43
N ALA A 9 11.09 19.16 25.22
CA ALA A 9 12.51 19.31 24.91
C ALA A 9 12.96 20.78 24.99
N LYS A 10 14.16 21.01 25.54
CA LYS A 10 14.68 22.36 25.81
C LYS A 10 15.95 22.62 25.05
N TYR A 11 16.00 23.74 24.34
CA TYR A 11 17.13 24.12 23.51
C TYR A 11 17.51 25.57 23.71
N ASP A 12 18.76 25.90 23.38
CA ASP A 12 19.23 27.27 23.32
C ASP A 12 19.09 27.79 21.89
N VAL A 13 18.44 28.92 21.70
CA VAL A 13 18.32 29.55 20.39
C VAL A 13 19.66 30.15 20.01
N LEU A 14 20.19 29.74 18.88
CA LEU A 14 21.44 30.23 18.32
C LEU A 14 21.21 31.40 17.38
N GLU A 15 20.15 31.33 16.56
CA GLU A 15 19.83 32.36 15.57
C GLU A 15 18.32 32.40 15.32
N LEU A 16 17.84 33.62 15.08
CA LEU A 16 16.48 33.89 14.55
C LEU A 16 16.61 34.67 13.26
N GLY A 17 15.71 34.49 12.33
CA GLY A 17 15.71 35.25 11.09
C GLY A 17 14.45 35.10 10.25
N VAL A 18 14.42 35.85 9.18
CA VAL A 18 13.38 35.81 8.14
C VAL A 18 13.99 35.39 6.80
N MET A 19 13.16 34.81 5.92
CA MET A 19 13.56 34.44 4.56
C MET A 19 13.11 35.51 3.55
N LYS A 20 14.08 36.22 2.87
CA LYS A 20 13.82 37.27 1.84
C LYS A 20 14.91 37.33 0.79
N PRO A 21 14.82 36.66 -0.28
CA PRO A 21 14.81 35.22 -0.50
C PRO A 21 15.95 34.50 0.24
N ASN A 22 16.96 35.22 0.67
CA ASN A 22 18.06 34.72 1.51
C ASN A 22 17.71 34.81 2.99
N LYS A 23 18.38 34.04 3.81
CA LYS A 23 18.31 34.15 5.27
C LYS A 23 18.81 35.51 5.76
N ILE A 24 17.96 36.25 6.47
CA ILE A 24 18.32 37.53 7.10
C ILE A 24 18.13 37.38 8.62
N PRO A 25 19.23 37.39 9.40
CA PRO A 25 19.11 37.31 10.84
C PRO A 25 18.37 38.52 11.44
N VAL A 26 17.49 38.24 12.40
CA VAL A 26 16.77 39.27 13.15
C VAL A 26 16.86 38.99 14.64
N LYS A 27 16.72 40.05 15.46
CA LYS A 27 16.78 39.90 16.92
C LYS A 27 15.50 39.35 17.52
N THR A 28 14.36 39.62 16.88
CA THR A 28 13.02 39.23 17.35
C THR A 28 12.10 38.95 16.20
N LEU A 29 11.23 37.95 16.36
CA LEU A 29 10.06 37.71 15.52
C LEU A 29 8.84 38.27 16.25
N ARG A 30 8.02 39.09 15.57
CA ARG A 30 6.81 39.71 16.09
C ARG A 30 5.57 38.85 15.78
N PRO A 31 4.44 39.09 16.47
CA PRO A 31 3.19 38.48 16.09
C PRO A 31 2.86 38.71 14.61
N GLY A 32 2.57 37.60 13.87
CA GLY A 32 2.33 37.62 12.43
C GLY A 32 3.59 37.48 11.56
N ASP A 33 4.80 37.55 12.12
CA ASP A 33 6.02 37.31 11.37
C ASP A 33 6.19 35.79 11.07
N VAL A 34 6.66 35.52 9.88
CA VAL A 34 7.11 34.17 9.46
C VAL A 34 8.63 34.17 9.34
N GLY A 35 9.30 33.26 10.04
CA GLY A 35 10.74 33.24 10.09
C GLY A 35 11.31 31.85 10.38
N TYR A 36 12.60 31.80 10.66
CA TYR A 36 13.30 30.58 11.05
C TYR A 36 13.96 30.73 12.43
N CYS A 37 14.11 29.61 13.12
CA CYS A 37 14.80 29.53 14.40
C CYS A 37 15.81 28.38 14.34
N VAL A 38 17.07 28.67 14.63
CA VAL A 38 18.13 27.67 14.77
C VAL A 38 18.38 27.45 16.25
N ALA A 39 18.18 26.23 16.74
CA ALA A 39 18.26 25.91 18.16
C ALA A 39 19.07 24.64 18.46
N GLY A 40 19.91 24.17 17.53
CA GLY A 40 20.80 23.01 17.72
C GLY A 40 20.05 21.70 18.02
N ILE A 41 18.83 21.54 17.49
CA ILE A 41 18.03 20.33 17.63
C ILE A 41 18.73 19.18 16.89
N LYS A 42 19.02 18.08 17.58
CA LYS A 42 19.77 16.94 17.02
C LYS A 42 18.88 15.80 16.55
N ALA A 43 17.71 15.65 17.15
CA ALA A 43 16.78 14.58 16.79
C ALA A 43 15.49 15.19 16.19
N VAL A 44 15.11 14.71 15.00
CA VAL A 44 13.91 15.17 14.28
C VAL A 44 12.65 14.99 15.11
N LYS A 45 12.57 13.86 15.82
CA LYS A 45 11.42 13.52 16.69
C LYS A 45 11.16 14.52 17.82
N ASP A 46 12.17 15.35 18.15
CA ASP A 46 12.02 16.37 19.22
C ASP A 46 11.32 17.63 18.72
N ALA A 47 11.29 17.88 17.40
CA ALA A 47 10.66 19.05 16.79
C ALA A 47 9.62 18.62 15.76
N ARG A 48 8.37 18.56 16.20
CA ARG A 48 7.25 18.18 15.31
C ARG A 48 6.59 19.42 14.71
N VAL A 49 6.11 19.27 13.47
CA VAL A 49 5.30 20.31 12.82
C VAL A 49 4.02 20.51 13.62
N GLY A 50 3.66 21.78 13.86
CA GLY A 50 2.50 22.15 14.67
C GLY A 50 2.78 22.29 16.17
N ASP A 51 4.02 22.08 16.62
CA ASP A 51 4.39 22.30 18.02
C ASP A 51 4.42 23.79 18.38
N THR A 52 4.20 24.09 19.64
CA THR A 52 4.31 25.44 20.19
C THR A 52 5.64 25.62 20.88
N ILE A 53 6.37 26.67 20.48
CA ILE A 53 7.64 27.05 21.10
C ILE A 53 7.36 28.11 22.19
N THR A 54 7.83 27.87 23.40
CA THR A 54 7.72 28.80 24.53
C THR A 54 9.07 29.09 25.17
N LEU A 55 9.13 30.16 25.97
CA LEU A 55 10.33 30.45 26.75
C LEU A 55 10.34 29.64 28.05
N VAL A 56 11.47 29.00 28.35
CA VAL A 56 11.63 28.25 29.62
C VAL A 56 11.39 29.11 30.85
N LYS A 57 11.79 30.40 30.83
CA LYS A 57 11.59 31.33 31.94
C LYS A 57 10.17 31.88 32.06
N HIS A 58 9.46 31.97 30.94
CA HIS A 58 8.08 32.48 30.85
C HIS A 58 7.28 31.54 30.00
N ARG A 59 7.02 30.34 30.56
CA ARG A 59 6.31 29.27 29.85
C ARG A 59 4.86 29.70 29.62
N ALA A 60 4.37 29.49 28.39
CA ALA A 60 2.95 29.63 28.08
C ALA A 60 2.16 28.53 28.82
N GLU A 61 0.96 28.87 29.30
CA GLU A 61 0.10 27.93 30.03
C GLU A 61 -0.45 26.82 29.12
N LYS A 62 -0.76 27.14 27.87
CA LYS A 62 -1.34 26.24 26.88
C LYS A 62 -0.64 26.37 25.55
N ALA A 63 -0.50 25.24 24.84
CA ALA A 63 -0.09 25.25 23.45
C ALA A 63 -1.15 25.95 22.57
N LEU A 64 -0.72 26.48 21.42
CA LEU A 64 -1.63 27.07 20.44
C LEU A 64 -2.56 25.98 19.89
N ALA A 65 -3.86 26.28 19.87
CA ALA A 65 -4.87 25.35 19.33
C ALA A 65 -4.88 25.37 17.79
N GLY A 66 -5.43 24.33 17.20
CA GLY A 66 -5.66 24.25 15.74
C GLY A 66 -4.63 23.43 14.96
N TYR A 67 -3.61 22.92 15.64
CA TYR A 67 -2.64 21.99 15.03
C TYR A 67 -2.91 20.57 15.52
N SER A 68 -3.07 19.66 14.58
CA SER A 68 -3.17 18.21 14.82
C SER A 68 -2.05 17.48 14.08
N GLU A 69 -1.60 16.37 14.63
CA GLU A 69 -0.69 15.48 13.89
C GLU A 69 -1.38 14.95 12.65
N ALA A 70 -0.63 14.88 11.55
CA ALA A 70 -1.10 14.24 10.33
C ALA A 70 -1.15 12.73 10.56
N ILE A 71 -2.33 12.15 10.38
CA ILE A 71 -2.54 10.70 10.54
C ILE A 71 -2.39 10.06 9.16
N PRO A 72 -1.47 9.11 9.00
CA PRO A 72 -1.36 8.36 7.75
C PRO A 72 -2.64 7.59 7.44
N MET A 73 -3.05 7.64 6.18
CA MET A 73 -4.27 7.00 5.68
C MET A 73 -3.97 5.78 4.81
N VAL A 74 -2.79 5.77 4.19
CA VAL A 74 -2.33 4.73 3.25
C VAL A 74 -1.01 4.17 3.74
N TYR A 75 -0.88 2.85 3.71
CA TYR A 75 0.33 2.17 4.12
C TYR A 75 0.83 1.26 3.01
N CYS A 76 2.14 1.24 2.78
CA CYS A 76 2.78 0.22 1.95
C CYS A 76 4.15 -0.17 2.51
N GLY A 77 4.60 -1.37 2.19
CA GLY A 77 5.98 -1.80 2.45
C GLY A 77 6.90 -1.29 1.35
N LEU A 78 8.03 -0.72 1.74
CA LEU A 78 9.13 -0.34 0.87
C LEU A 78 10.33 -1.25 1.13
N PHE A 79 10.77 -1.97 0.11
CA PHE A 79 11.87 -2.91 0.19
C PHE A 79 12.92 -2.55 -0.86
N PRO A 80 14.22 -2.52 -0.50
CA PRO A 80 15.24 -2.32 -1.51
C PRO A 80 15.34 -3.57 -2.40
N THR A 81 15.56 -3.36 -3.69
CA THR A 81 15.78 -4.45 -4.66
C THR A 81 17.01 -5.27 -4.28
N ASP A 82 18.06 -4.61 -3.81
CA ASP A 82 19.26 -5.21 -3.23
C ASP A 82 19.17 -5.17 -1.70
N THR A 83 19.11 -6.33 -1.07
CA THR A 83 18.98 -6.46 0.40
C THR A 83 20.12 -5.82 1.18
N ASP A 84 21.31 -5.68 0.58
CA ASP A 84 22.46 -5.03 1.21
C ASP A 84 22.24 -3.51 1.37
N ARG A 85 21.32 -2.93 0.62
CA ARG A 85 20.98 -1.50 0.66
C ARG A 85 19.91 -1.13 1.72
N TYR A 86 19.55 -2.03 2.63
CA TYR A 86 18.60 -1.75 3.72
C TYR A 86 19.00 -0.52 4.56
N ASN A 87 20.29 -0.40 4.90
CA ASN A 87 20.78 0.76 5.67
C ASN A 87 20.70 2.07 4.88
N ASP A 88 20.94 2.03 3.57
CA ASP A 88 20.81 3.21 2.69
C ASP A 88 19.35 3.68 2.66
N LEU A 89 18.41 2.76 2.57
CA LEU A 89 16.96 3.07 2.60
C LEU A 89 16.56 3.70 3.95
N ARG A 90 17.06 3.15 5.08
CA ARG A 90 16.81 3.72 6.40
C ARG A 90 17.31 5.17 6.48
N ASP A 91 18.56 5.39 6.08
CA ASP A 91 19.18 6.72 6.15
C ASP A 91 18.50 7.73 5.21
N ALA A 92 17.98 7.26 4.06
CA ALA A 92 17.20 8.08 3.15
C ALA A 92 15.83 8.46 3.75
N LEU A 93 15.11 7.52 4.37
CA LEU A 93 13.85 7.78 5.06
C LEU A 93 14.03 8.76 6.23
N GLU A 94 15.09 8.60 7.03
CA GLU A 94 15.43 9.56 8.10
C GLU A 94 15.66 10.98 7.56
N LYS A 95 16.37 11.10 6.43
CA LYS A 95 16.60 12.40 5.78
C LYS A 95 15.33 13.00 5.18
N LEU A 96 14.48 12.18 4.57
CA LEU A 96 13.18 12.63 4.05
C LEU A 96 12.28 13.14 5.17
N GLN A 97 12.23 12.45 6.31
CA GLN A 97 11.45 12.84 7.47
C GLN A 97 11.83 14.21 8.04
N LEU A 98 13.06 14.70 7.79
CA LEU A 98 13.48 16.07 8.15
C LEU A 98 12.63 17.13 7.42
N ASN A 99 12.19 16.85 6.21
CA ASN A 99 11.42 17.77 5.38
C ASN A 99 9.93 17.42 5.35
N ASP A 100 9.59 16.18 5.70
CA ASP A 100 8.24 15.65 5.66
C ASP A 100 7.89 14.97 6.99
N ALA A 101 7.35 15.76 7.90
CA ALA A 101 6.95 15.30 9.23
C ALA A 101 5.73 14.35 9.22
N SER A 102 5.04 14.21 8.09
CA SER A 102 3.91 13.31 7.93
C SER A 102 4.32 11.88 7.54
N LEU A 103 5.57 11.70 7.08
CA LEU A 103 6.12 10.40 6.76
C LEU A 103 6.40 9.60 8.04
N ASN A 104 5.65 8.52 8.23
CA ASN A 104 5.87 7.55 9.30
C ASN A 104 6.42 6.26 8.70
N TYR A 105 7.40 5.64 9.35
CA TYR A 105 7.92 4.36 8.93
C TYR A 105 8.37 3.52 10.12
N GLU A 106 8.26 2.22 9.97
CA GLU A 106 8.70 1.21 10.93
C GLU A 106 9.37 0.04 10.20
N PRO A 107 10.32 -0.66 10.82
CA PRO A 107 10.94 -1.82 10.21
C PRO A 107 9.92 -2.91 9.90
N GLU A 108 10.01 -3.48 8.71
CA GLU A 108 9.19 -4.61 8.27
C GLU A 108 10.09 -5.71 7.71
N VAL A 109 9.72 -6.96 7.96
CA VAL A 109 10.43 -8.13 7.42
C VAL A 109 9.45 -8.95 6.60
N SER A 110 9.82 -9.20 5.35
CA SER A 110 9.06 -10.08 4.46
C SER A 110 9.85 -11.34 4.18
N SER A 111 9.20 -12.50 4.25
CA SER A 111 9.80 -13.79 3.91
C SER A 111 10.30 -13.85 2.46
N ALA A 112 9.67 -13.09 1.55
CA ALA A 112 10.01 -13.06 0.12
C ALA A 112 10.96 -11.93 -0.28
N MET A 113 10.89 -10.75 0.40
CA MET A 113 11.62 -9.54 0.01
C MET A 113 12.73 -9.15 1.00
N GLY A 114 12.83 -9.86 2.13
CA GLY A 114 13.83 -9.57 3.17
C GLY A 114 13.44 -8.39 4.06
N PHE A 115 14.44 -7.57 4.42
CA PHE A 115 14.27 -6.43 5.31
C PHE A 115 13.84 -5.17 4.53
N GLY A 116 12.86 -4.45 5.05
CA GLY A 116 12.35 -3.20 4.50
C GLY A 116 11.69 -2.35 5.56
N PHE A 117 10.84 -1.44 5.13
CA PHE A 117 10.09 -0.54 6.01
C PHE A 117 8.63 -0.48 5.59
N ARG A 118 7.74 -0.57 6.57
CA ARG A 118 6.34 -0.22 6.40
C ARG A 118 6.18 1.27 6.58
N CYS A 119 5.75 1.95 5.53
CA CYS A 119 5.63 3.40 5.50
C CYS A 119 4.16 3.81 5.48
N GLY A 120 3.85 4.84 6.26
CA GLY A 120 2.53 5.47 6.30
C GLY A 120 2.53 6.81 5.60
N PHE A 121 1.53 7.03 4.74
CA PHE A 121 1.39 8.20 3.87
C PHE A 121 0.03 8.87 4.05
N LEU A 122 -0.06 10.16 3.76
CA LEU A 122 -1.33 10.91 3.81
C LEU A 122 -2.30 10.50 2.70
N GLY A 123 -1.79 9.91 1.63
CA GLY A 123 -2.56 9.43 0.47
C GLY A 123 -1.63 8.94 -0.64
N LEU A 124 -2.20 8.52 -1.77
CA LEU A 124 -1.44 7.97 -2.90
C LEU A 124 -0.40 8.94 -3.46
N LEU A 125 -0.78 10.17 -3.73
CA LEU A 125 0.14 11.18 -4.27
C LEU A 125 1.34 11.40 -3.35
N HIS A 126 1.12 11.40 -2.04
CA HIS A 126 2.21 11.49 -1.07
C HIS A 126 3.14 10.27 -1.17
N MET A 127 2.58 9.07 -1.30
CA MET A 127 3.34 7.83 -1.48
C MET A 127 4.20 7.88 -2.76
N GLU A 128 3.60 8.26 -3.90
CA GLU A 128 4.30 8.38 -5.17
C GLU A 128 5.44 9.41 -5.12
N VAL A 129 5.20 10.58 -4.52
CA VAL A 129 6.23 11.62 -4.36
C VAL A 129 7.39 11.13 -3.50
N VAL A 130 7.11 10.44 -2.39
CA VAL A 130 8.17 9.90 -1.51
C VAL A 130 8.95 8.80 -2.23
N GLN A 131 8.28 7.89 -2.94
CA GLN A 131 8.92 6.85 -3.72
C GLN A 131 9.84 7.45 -4.80
N GLU A 132 9.32 8.36 -5.61
CA GLU A 132 10.08 9.06 -6.66
C GLU A 132 11.30 9.78 -6.10
N ARG A 133 11.18 10.39 -4.92
CA ARG A 133 12.31 11.05 -4.25
C ARG A 133 13.36 10.04 -3.77
N LEU A 134 12.94 8.90 -3.20
CA LEU A 134 13.86 7.84 -2.80
C LEU A 134 14.64 7.29 -4.00
N GLU A 135 13.98 7.10 -5.13
CA GLU A 135 14.60 6.62 -6.35
C GLU A 135 15.56 7.66 -6.97
N ARG A 136 15.13 8.93 -7.10
CA ARG A 136 15.91 9.96 -7.80
C ARG A 136 16.97 10.66 -6.96
N GLU A 137 16.66 10.97 -5.68
CA GLU A 137 17.58 11.73 -4.81
C GLU A 137 18.58 10.81 -4.12
N TYR A 138 18.20 9.55 -3.86
CA TYR A 138 19.02 8.60 -3.11
C TYR A 138 19.48 7.39 -3.94
N ASP A 139 19.12 7.33 -5.23
CA ASP A 139 19.51 6.26 -6.16
C ASP A 139 19.15 4.87 -5.62
N LEU A 140 17.95 4.73 -5.08
CA LEU A 140 17.42 3.48 -4.51
C LEU A 140 16.44 2.84 -5.48
N ASP A 141 16.71 1.60 -5.89
CA ASP A 141 15.74 0.77 -6.57
C ASP A 141 14.84 0.10 -5.54
N LEU A 142 13.54 0.37 -5.59
CA LEU A 142 12.58 -0.03 -4.58
C LEU A 142 11.51 -0.97 -5.11
N ILE A 143 11.11 -1.91 -4.27
CA ILE A 143 9.89 -2.71 -4.43
C ILE A 143 8.86 -2.18 -3.44
N THR A 144 7.70 -1.79 -3.96
CA THR A 144 6.56 -1.36 -3.15
C THR A 144 5.51 -2.46 -3.09
N THR A 145 4.96 -2.72 -1.91
CA THR A 145 3.78 -3.59 -1.80
C THR A 145 2.52 -2.84 -2.22
N ALA A 146 1.45 -3.56 -2.50
CA ALA A 146 0.16 -2.93 -2.76
C ALA A 146 -0.24 -2.01 -1.59
N PRO A 147 -0.75 -0.80 -1.88
CA PRO A 147 -1.19 0.11 -0.84
C PRO A 147 -2.36 -0.51 -0.07
N SER A 148 -2.32 -0.38 1.24
CA SER A 148 -3.36 -0.87 2.17
C SER A 148 -3.81 0.25 3.08
N VAL A 149 -5.02 0.09 3.62
CA VAL A 149 -5.58 0.99 4.64
C VAL A 149 -5.50 0.32 6.01
N VAL A 150 -5.75 1.09 7.06
CA VAL A 150 -5.82 0.56 8.42
C VAL A 150 -7.21 0.01 8.68
N TYR A 151 -7.29 -1.23 9.16
CA TYR A 151 -8.52 -1.88 9.59
C TYR A 151 -8.58 -1.97 11.11
N HIS A 152 -9.77 -1.82 11.68
CA HIS A 152 -10.03 -2.13 13.07
C HIS A 152 -10.63 -3.54 13.17
N VAL A 153 -9.95 -4.42 13.86
CA VAL A 153 -10.35 -5.82 14.03
C VAL A 153 -10.74 -6.04 15.47
N TYR A 154 -11.99 -6.35 15.69
CA TYR A 154 -12.50 -6.69 17.01
C TYR A 154 -12.43 -8.20 17.24
N MET A 155 -11.76 -8.57 18.30
CA MET A 155 -11.58 -9.97 18.68
C MET A 155 -12.75 -10.46 19.55
N ALA A 156 -13.00 -11.76 19.53
CA ALA A 156 -14.06 -12.38 20.32
C ALA A 156 -13.87 -12.19 21.87
N ASN A 157 -12.66 -11.86 22.32
CA ASN A 157 -12.34 -11.53 23.71
C ASN A 157 -12.63 -10.06 24.09
N GLY A 158 -13.06 -9.24 23.12
CA GLY A 158 -13.34 -7.81 23.30
C GLY A 158 -12.19 -6.87 23.01
N ASP A 159 -11.00 -7.38 22.69
CA ASP A 159 -9.86 -6.54 22.29
C ASP A 159 -10.06 -5.98 20.88
N MET A 160 -9.57 -4.75 20.65
CA MET A 160 -9.50 -4.13 19.32
C MET A 160 -8.05 -4.06 18.86
N LEU A 161 -7.78 -4.62 17.69
CA LEU A 161 -6.48 -4.57 17.04
C LEU A 161 -6.54 -3.64 15.85
N THR A 162 -5.48 -2.87 15.66
CA THR A 162 -5.28 -2.04 14.47
C THR A 162 -4.39 -2.80 13.49
N VAL A 163 -4.92 -3.16 12.33
CA VAL A 163 -4.22 -3.98 11.33
C VAL A 163 -4.00 -3.15 10.08
N ALA A 164 -2.75 -2.88 9.75
CA ALA A 164 -2.34 -2.20 8.53
C ALA A 164 -1.75 -3.18 7.50
N ASN A 165 -1.22 -4.33 7.95
CA ASN A 165 -0.64 -5.36 7.10
C ASN A 165 -1.63 -6.53 6.96
N PRO A 166 -2.05 -6.90 5.72
CA PRO A 166 -2.95 -8.04 5.51
C PRO A 166 -2.44 -9.37 6.12
N ALA A 167 -1.11 -9.57 6.17
CA ALA A 167 -0.52 -10.78 6.76
C ALA A 167 -0.77 -10.91 8.27
N GLU A 168 -0.97 -9.79 8.97
CA GLU A 168 -1.21 -9.74 10.42
C GLU A 168 -2.69 -9.93 10.80
N LEU A 169 -3.58 -10.05 9.79
CA LEU A 169 -5.00 -10.22 10.07
C LEU A 169 -5.25 -11.55 10.81
N PRO A 170 -5.79 -11.53 12.04
CA PRO A 170 -6.10 -12.75 12.80
C PRO A 170 -7.06 -13.68 12.05
N ASP A 171 -7.01 -14.96 12.37
CA ASP A 171 -7.91 -15.95 11.79
C ASP A 171 -9.39 -15.65 12.09
N ALA A 172 -10.27 -16.03 11.16
CA ALA A 172 -11.70 -15.77 11.25
C ALA A 172 -12.37 -16.33 12.53
N ALA A 173 -11.83 -17.42 13.11
CA ALA A 173 -12.38 -18.03 14.31
C ALA A 173 -12.16 -17.21 15.59
N GLY A 174 -11.14 -16.34 15.61
CA GLY A 174 -10.78 -15.53 16.78
C GLY A 174 -11.34 -14.11 16.76
N ARG A 175 -11.96 -13.67 15.65
CA ARG A 175 -12.45 -12.30 15.48
C ARG A 175 -13.98 -12.25 15.44
N ASP A 176 -14.52 -11.16 15.95
CA ASP A 176 -15.95 -10.85 15.94
C ASP A 176 -16.32 -10.12 14.64
N ARG A 177 -15.69 -8.96 14.41
CA ARG A 177 -15.94 -8.12 13.22
C ARG A 177 -14.70 -7.38 12.76
N ILE A 178 -14.76 -6.89 11.51
CA ILE A 178 -13.74 -6.02 10.93
C ILE A 178 -14.43 -4.74 10.49
N GLU A 179 -13.82 -3.61 10.83
CA GLU A 179 -14.23 -2.30 10.38
C GLU A 179 -13.19 -1.73 9.42
N GLU A 180 -13.66 -1.14 8.32
CA GLU A 180 -12.84 -0.44 7.34
C GLU A 180 -13.10 1.07 7.38
N PRO A 181 -12.08 1.90 7.05
CA PRO A 181 -12.25 3.35 7.02
C PRO A 181 -13.09 3.77 5.82
N PHE A 182 -14.11 4.57 6.07
CA PHE A 182 -14.92 5.25 5.08
C PHE A 182 -14.50 6.71 4.95
N VAL A 183 -14.57 7.22 3.73
CA VAL A 183 -14.30 8.61 3.40
C VAL A 183 -15.49 9.24 2.70
N LYS A 184 -15.70 10.53 2.96
CA LYS A 184 -16.57 11.37 2.13
C LYS A 184 -15.78 11.77 0.90
N LEU A 185 -16.21 11.27 -0.24
CA LEU A 185 -15.63 11.54 -1.55
C LEU A 185 -16.45 12.61 -2.27
N GLU A 186 -15.79 13.65 -2.74
CA GLU A 186 -16.36 14.67 -3.62
C GLU A 186 -15.72 14.58 -5.00
N LEU A 187 -16.55 14.37 -6.02
CA LEU A 187 -16.13 14.29 -7.41
C LEU A 187 -16.59 15.53 -8.16
N PHE A 188 -15.66 16.30 -8.68
CA PHE A 188 -15.95 17.49 -9.47
C PHE A 188 -15.79 17.19 -10.95
N THR A 189 -16.87 17.32 -11.72
CA THR A 189 -16.88 16.87 -13.11
C THR A 189 -17.80 17.72 -14.01
N PRO A 190 -17.50 17.83 -15.33
CA PRO A 190 -18.48 18.28 -16.30
C PRO A 190 -19.68 17.34 -16.38
N LYS A 191 -20.86 17.88 -16.73
CA LYS A 191 -22.14 17.13 -16.79
C LYS A 191 -22.09 15.88 -17.65
N GLU A 192 -21.33 15.91 -18.73
CA GLU A 192 -21.23 14.81 -19.70
C GLU A 192 -20.64 13.53 -19.09
N TYR A 193 -19.81 13.63 -18.03
CA TYR A 193 -19.17 12.48 -17.38
C TYR A 193 -19.88 12.01 -16.11
N VAL A 194 -20.94 12.69 -15.66
CA VAL A 194 -21.65 12.37 -14.41
C VAL A 194 -22.08 10.90 -14.38
N GLY A 195 -22.72 10.39 -15.43
CA GLY A 195 -23.19 9.00 -15.48
C GLY A 195 -22.06 7.98 -15.35
N SER A 196 -20.95 8.19 -16.08
CA SER A 196 -19.80 7.30 -16.05
C SER A 196 -19.10 7.29 -14.68
N LEU A 197 -19.07 8.44 -13.98
CA LEU A 197 -18.45 8.55 -12.66
C LEU A 197 -19.36 8.04 -11.53
N MET A 198 -20.67 8.16 -11.69
CA MET A 198 -21.64 7.51 -10.79
C MET A 198 -21.52 5.98 -10.86
N GLU A 199 -21.36 5.44 -12.07
CA GLU A 199 -21.12 4.01 -12.27
C GLU A 199 -19.81 3.57 -11.61
N LEU A 200 -18.71 4.32 -11.82
CA LEU A 200 -17.42 4.04 -11.17
C LEU A 200 -17.54 4.00 -9.64
N ALA A 201 -18.14 5.02 -9.03
CA ALA A 201 -18.31 5.09 -7.59
C ALA A 201 -19.16 3.91 -7.06
N THR A 202 -20.23 3.54 -7.77
CA THR A 202 -21.10 2.40 -7.41
C THR A 202 -20.35 1.06 -7.51
N GLN A 203 -19.55 0.85 -8.56
CA GLN A 203 -18.68 -0.33 -8.71
C GLN A 203 -17.67 -0.45 -7.57
N ARG A 204 -17.25 0.68 -7.00
CA ARG A 204 -16.33 0.77 -5.86
C ARG A 204 -17.04 0.82 -4.50
N ARG A 205 -18.25 0.29 -4.39
CA ARG A 205 -19.03 0.25 -3.14
C ARG A 205 -19.35 1.64 -2.56
N GLY A 206 -19.33 2.67 -3.41
CA GLY A 206 -19.68 4.03 -2.98
C GLY A 206 -21.20 4.16 -2.77
N GLU A 207 -21.58 4.71 -1.62
CA GLU A 207 -22.94 5.06 -1.26
C GLU A 207 -23.22 6.50 -1.68
N TYR A 208 -24.14 6.69 -2.60
CA TYR A 208 -24.51 8.02 -3.09
C TYR A 208 -25.16 8.86 -1.99
N ILE A 209 -24.67 10.08 -1.81
CA ILE A 209 -25.22 11.05 -0.84
C ILE A 209 -26.06 12.08 -1.58
N ASP A 210 -25.42 12.93 -2.37
CA ASP A 210 -26.08 13.98 -3.13
C ASP A 210 -25.29 14.41 -4.38
N MET A 211 -25.92 15.27 -5.18
CA MET A 211 -25.32 15.92 -6.32
C MET A 211 -25.69 17.40 -6.32
N THR A 212 -24.68 18.26 -6.43
CA THR A 212 -24.87 19.71 -6.51
C THR A 212 -24.28 20.28 -7.80
N PHE A 213 -25.00 21.21 -8.42
CA PHE A 213 -24.50 21.95 -9.58
C PHE A 213 -23.75 23.18 -9.12
N LEU A 214 -22.44 23.21 -9.39
CA LEU A 214 -21.57 24.36 -9.02
C LEU A 214 -21.67 25.48 -10.05
N SER A 215 -21.90 25.13 -11.31
CA SER A 215 -22.13 26.04 -12.44
C SER A 215 -23.00 25.36 -13.49
N GLN A 216 -23.27 26.04 -14.63
CA GLN A 216 -24.00 25.44 -15.74
C GLN A 216 -23.36 24.14 -16.25
N ASP A 217 -22.04 24.01 -16.20
CA ASP A 217 -21.28 22.91 -16.79
C ASP A 217 -20.53 22.03 -15.76
N ARG A 218 -20.47 22.43 -14.47
CA ARG A 218 -19.77 21.68 -13.42
C ARG A 218 -20.69 21.17 -12.35
N THR A 219 -20.49 19.90 -12.00
CA THR A 219 -21.27 19.17 -11.00
C THR A 219 -20.33 18.63 -9.95
N CYS A 220 -20.75 18.63 -8.69
CA CYS A 220 -20.13 17.91 -7.59
C CYS A 220 -21.01 16.75 -7.19
N LEU A 221 -20.46 15.54 -7.22
CA LEU A 221 -21.08 14.31 -6.73
C LEU A 221 -20.47 13.97 -5.38
N ARG A 222 -21.29 13.59 -4.39
CA ARG A 222 -20.82 13.19 -3.06
C ARG A 222 -21.17 11.75 -2.76
N TYR A 223 -20.20 11.04 -2.23
CA TYR A 223 -20.33 9.63 -1.85
C TYR A 223 -19.69 9.38 -0.49
N ASP A 224 -20.23 8.44 0.27
CA ASP A 224 -19.49 7.70 1.29
C ASP A 224 -18.91 6.45 0.64
N ILE A 225 -17.59 6.28 0.71
CA ILE A 225 -16.90 5.18 0.01
C ILE A 225 -15.81 4.61 0.90
N PRO A 226 -15.57 3.29 0.89
CA PRO A 226 -14.44 2.70 1.59
C PRO A 226 -13.12 3.25 1.04
N LEU A 227 -12.23 3.69 1.93
CA LEU A 227 -10.94 4.24 1.53
C LEU A 227 -10.10 3.23 0.72
N GLY A 228 -10.17 1.94 1.06
CA GLY A 228 -9.47 0.88 0.33
C GLY A 228 -9.82 0.80 -1.16
N GLU A 229 -11.03 1.20 -1.53
CA GLU A 229 -11.48 1.24 -2.93
C GLU A 229 -10.98 2.51 -3.68
N VAL A 230 -10.61 3.55 -2.94
CA VAL A 230 -10.11 4.82 -3.51
C VAL A 230 -8.60 4.78 -3.71
N VAL A 231 -7.86 4.14 -2.80
CA VAL A 231 -6.39 4.13 -2.80
C VAL A 231 -5.76 3.15 -3.78
N THR A 232 -6.53 2.40 -4.54
CA THR A 232 -6.00 1.52 -5.58
C THR A 232 -5.87 2.28 -6.91
N ASP A 233 -6.80 2.08 -7.82
CA ASP A 233 -6.79 2.60 -9.19
C ASP A 233 -7.92 3.61 -9.47
N PHE A 234 -8.66 4.03 -8.42
CA PHE A 234 -9.83 4.90 -8.58
C PHE A 234 -9.49 6.23 -9.29
N PHE A 235 -8.34 6.83 -8.94
CA PHE A 235 -7.92 8.09 -9.56
C PHE A 235 -7.64 7.93 -11.05
N ASP A 236 -6.98 6.85 -11.45
CA ASP A 236 -6.68 6.57 -12.85
C ASP A 236 -7.95 6.30 -13.65
N GLN A 237 -8.89 5.54 -13.08
CA GLN A 237 -10.22 5.32 -13.65
C GLN A 237 -11.01 6.62 -13.76
N LEU A 238 -10.96 7.48 -12.73
CA LEU A 238 -11.59 8.80 -12.74
C LEU A 238 -11.08 9.63 -13.91
N LYS A 239 -9.76 9.71 -14.07
CA LYS A 239 -9.11 10.46 -15.16
C LYS A 239 -9.41 9.87 -16.53
N SER A 240 -9.30 8.56 -16.66
CA SER A 240 -9.61 7.85 -17.92
C SER A 240 -11.05 8.06 -18.36
N ARG A 241 -12.02 7.83 -17.46
CA ARG A 241 -13.47 7.94 -17.77
C ARG A 241 -13.93 9.38 -18.02
N SER A 242 -13.20 10.38 -17.50
CA SER A 242 -13.51 11.80 -17.67
C SER A 242 -12.59 12.53 -18.65
N LYS A 243 -11.75 11.81 -19.38
CA LYS A 243 -10.72 12.40 -20.27
C LYS A 243 -9.83 13.45 -19.56
N GLY A 244 -9.58 13.23 -18.28
CA GLY A 244 -8.76 14.11 -17.44
C GLY A 244 -9.50 15.30 -16.82
N TYR A 245 -10.78 15.53 -17.15
CA TYR A 245 -11.51 16.71 -16.66
C TYR A 245 -12.01 16.62 -15.22
N ALA A 246 -12.25 15.41 -14.71
CA ALA A 246 -12.70 15.25 -13.34
C ALA A 246 -11.56 15.38 -12.34
N SER A 247 -11.90 15.87 -11.15
CA SER A 247 -11.04 15.87 -9.97
C SER A 247 -11.80 15.30 -8.78
N MET A 248 -11.07 14.87 -7.77
CA MET A 248 -11.66 14.36 -6.54
C MET A 248 -10.97 14.96 -5.32
N GLU A 249 -11.75 15.05 -4.26
CA GLU A 249 -11.28 15.31 -2.90
C GLU A 249 -11.93 14.30 -1.98
N TYR A 250 -11.23 13.86 -0.95
CA TYR A 250 -11.81 12.97 0.04
C TYR A 250 -11.36 13.37 1.45
N LYS A 251 -12.23 13.08 2.41
CA LYS A 251 -11.98 13.33 3.82
C LYS A 251 -12.44 12.13 4.63
N PHE A 252 -11.62 11.70 5.60
CA PHE A 252 -12.00 10.65 6.53
C PHE A 252 -13.36 10.97 7.18
N ASN A 253 -14.23 9.98 7.23
CA ASN A 253 -15.55 10.07 7.86
C ASN A 253 -15.59 9.23 9.15
N GLU A 254 -15.61 7.93 9.02
CA GLU A 254 -15.74 6.99 10.14
C GLU A 254 -15.24 5.60 9.75
N TYR A 255 -15.15 4.71 10.74
CA TYR A 255 -14.99 3.28 10.50
C TYR A 255 -16.36 2.60 10.45
N ARG A 256 -16.55 1.67 9.51
CA ARG A 256 -17.78 0.87 9.37
C ARG A 256 -17.46 -0.61 9.25
N GLU A 257 -18.28 -1.43 9.92
CA GLU A 257 -18.24 -2.88 9.78
C GLU A 257 -18.60 -3.32 8.36
N ASN A 258 -17.81 -4.26 7.81
CA ASN A 258 -18.09 -4.87 6.53
C ASN A 258 -17.60 -6.32 6.47
N ASP A 259 -18.15 -7.11 5.51
CA ASP A 259 -17.77 -8.51 5.29
C ASP A 259 -16.43 -8.59 4.54
N LEU A 260 -15.35 -8.32 5.28
CA LEU A 260 -13.99 -8.31 4.78
C LEU A 260 -13.31 -9.66 5.03
N VAL A 261 -12.55 -10.09 4.04
CA VAL A 261 -11.79 -11.33 4.06
C VAL A 261 -10.35 -11.11 3.65
N ARG A 262 -9.44 -11.89 4.23
CA ARG A 262 -8.08 -12.00 3.72
C ARG A 262 -8.06 -12.96 2.55
N LEU A 263 -7.56 -12.47 1.43
CA LEU A 263 -7.30 -13.23 0.22
C LEU A 263 -5.81 -13.57 0.19
N ASP A 264 -5.49 -14.84 0.31
CA ASP A 264 -4.13 -15.37 0.24
C ASP A 264 -3.85 -15.93 -1.15
N VAL A 265 -2.68 -15.65 -1.69
CA VAL A 265 -2.18 -16.27 -2.93
C VAL A 265 -1.18 -17.34 -2.56
N MET A 266 -1.42 -18.56 -3.04
CA MET A 266 -0.53 -19.70 -2.79
C MET A 266 0.14 -20.13 -4.10
N ILE A 267 1.45 -20.31 -4.06
CA ILE A 267 2.27 -20.78 -5.17
C ILE A 267 2.97 -22.06 -4.76
N ASN A 268 2.70 -23.14 -5.46
CA ASN A 268 3.18 -24.49 -5.15
C ASN A 268 2.80 -24.98 -3.73
N GLY A 269 1.73 -24.40 -3.13
CA GLY A 269 1.25 -24.73 -1.79
C GLY A 269 1.84 -23.86 -0.67
N GLU A 270 2.73 -22.94 -0.99
CA GLU A 270 3.27 -21.94 -0.05
C GLU A 270 2.55 -20.59 -0.25
N VAL A 271 2.21 -19.91 0.85
CA VAL A 271 1.56 -18.59 0.82
C VAL A 271 2.58 -17.54 0.43
N ALA A 272 2.23 -16.73 -0.57
CA ALA A 272 3.00 -15.56 -0.96
C ALA A 272 2.49 -14.34 -0.16
N GLU A 273 3.00 -14.17 1.06
CA GLU A 273 2.57 -13.12 2.00
C GLU A 273 2.47 -11.71 1.39
N PRO A 274 3.42 -11.24 0.55
CA PRO A 274 3.34 -9.90 -0.03
C PRO A 274 2.19 -9.70 -1.02
N LEU A 275 1.57 -10.78 -1.48
CA LEU A 275 0.40 -10.78 -2.36
C LEU A 275 -0.92 -10.94 -1.59
N ALA A 276 -0.85 -11.10 -0.27
CA ALA A 276 -2.05 -11.14 0.56
C ALA A 276 -2.73 -9.76 0.56
N THR A 277 -4.05 -9.75 0.45
CA THR A 277 -4.84 -8.52 0.47
C THR A 277 -6.11 -8.71 1.29
N ILE A 278 -6.59 -7.63 1.92
CA ILE A 278 -7.90 -7.61 2.57
C ILE A 278 -8.89 -6.99 1.58
N THR A 279 -9.96 -7.70 1.29
CA THR A 279 -10.97 -7.26 0.33
C THR A 279 -12.36 -7.66 0.78
N HIS A 280 -13.38 -7.00 0.23
CA HIS A 280 -14.77 -7.38 0.46
C HIS A 280 -15.04 -8.75 -0.16
N ARG A 281 -15.78 -9.62 0.55
CA ARG A 281 -16.05 -11.00 0.14
C ARG A 281 -16.64 -11.12 -1.27
N SER A 282 -17.51 -10.20 -1.65
CA SER A 282 -18.13 -10.20 -2.99
C SER A 282 -17.13 -10.03 -4.13
N LYS A 283 -16.02 -9.32 -3.90
CA LYS A 283 -14.96 -9.05 -4.89
C LYS A 283 -13.83 -10.07 -4.86
N ALA A 284 -13.70 -10.83 -3.77
CA ALA A 284 -12.58 -11.73 -3.54
C ALA A 284 -12.36 -12.75 -4.67
N TYR A 285 -13.43 -13.25 -5.29
CA TYR A 285 -13.31 -14.18 -6.42
C TYR A 285 -12.70 -13.51 -7.67
N GLY A 286 -13.20 -12.34 -8.06
CA GLY A 286 -12.71 -11.59 -9.23
C GLY A 286 -11.23 -11.23 -9.08
N ILE A 287 -10.88 -10.63 -7.94
CA ILE A 287 -9.49 -10.27 -7.61
C ILE A 287 -8.60 -11.53 -7.59
N GLY A 288 -9.02 -12.57 -6.87
CA GLY A 288 -8.27 -13.83 -6.78
C GLY A 288 -8.05 -14.49 -8.14
N ARG A 289 -9.05 -14.47 -9.01
CA ARG A 289 -8.96 -15.02 -10.36
C ARG A 289 -7.97 -14.24 -11.22
N GLY A 290 -8.06 -12.92 -11.23
CA GLY A 290 -7.17 -12.06 -11.97
C GLY A 290 -5.70 -12.21 -11.53
N LEU A 291 -5.44 -12.21 -10.21
CA LEU A 291 -4.10 -12.45 -9.66
C LEU A 291 -3.52 -13.79 -10.11
N VAL A 292 -4.32 -14.87 -10.01
CA VAL A 292 -3.90 -16.21 -10.39
C VAL A 292 -3.60 -16.32 -11.89
N ASP A 293 -4.41 -15.71 -12.75
CA ASP A 293 -4.21 -15.72 -14.20
C ASP A 293 -2.97 -14.91 -14.59
N LYS A 294 -2.75 -13.76 -13.97
CA LYS A 294 -1.56 -12.93 -14.22
C LYS A 294 -0.27 -13.59 -13.76
N LEU A 295 -0.26 -14.17 -12.57
CA LEU A 295 0.88 -14.95 -12.08
C LEU A 295 1.23 -16.12 -13.02
N LYS A 296 0.23 -16.74 -13.63
CA LYS A 296 0.45 -17.79 -14.63
C LYS A 296 1.18 -17.28 -15.88
N GLU A 297 0.97 -16.04 -16.28
CA GLU A 297 1.65 -15.40 -17.41
C GLU A 297 3.11 -15.07 -17.09
N LEU A 298 3.33 -14.57 -15.85
CA LEU A 298 4.62 -14.01 -15.43
C LEU A 298 5.60 -15.07 -14.91
N ILE A 299 5.10 -16.11 -14.21
CA ILE A 299 5.99 -17.15 -13.66
C ILE A 299 6.48 -18.08 -14.78
N PRO A 300 7.80 -18.24 -14.95
CA PRO A 300 8.34 -19.12 -15.96
C PRO A 300 8.05 -20.58 -15.65
N ARG A 301 7.78 -21.37 -16.70
CA ARG A 301 7.56 -22.82 -16.55
C ARG A 301 8.78 -23.50 -15.98
N GLN A 302 8.55 -24.38 -15.01
CA GLN A 302 9.58 -25.18 -14.35
C GLN A 302 9.54 -26.66 -14.80
N GLN A 303 10.48 -27.48 -14.31
CA GLN A 303 10.55 -28.92 -14.59
C GLN A 303 9.37 -29.72 -14.01
N PHE A 304 8.61 -29.11 -13.09
CA PHE A 304 7.43 -29.70 -12.43
C PHE A 304 6.21 -28.77 -12.57
N LYS A 305 5.04 -29.30 -12.26
CA LYS A 305 3.80 -28.53 -12.27
C LYS A 305 3.73 -27.62 -11.05
N ILE A 306 3.40 -26.34 -11.26
CA ILE A 306 3.21 -25.35 -10.21
C ILE A 306 1.72 -25.01 -10.15
N PRO A 307 1.00 -25.41 -9.09
CA PRO A 307 -0.33 -24.88 -8.82
C PRO A 307 -0.21 -23.45 -8.29
N ILE A 308 -1.04 -22.55 -8.81
CA ILE A 308 -1.22 -21.19 -8.34
C ILE A 308 -2.68 -21.09 -7.90
N GLN A 309 -2.91 -20.64 -6.67
CA GLN A 309 -4.23 -20.68 -6.06
C GLN A 309 -4.48 -19.39 -5.29
N ALA A 310 -5.71 -18.91 -5.32
CA ALA A 310 -6.19 -17.87 -4.41
C ALA A 310 -7.18 -18.48 -3.43
N ALA A 311 -7.03 -18.18 -2.15
CA ALA A 311 -7.80 -18.80 -1.08
C ALA A 311 -8.26 -17.77 -0.04
N ILE A 312 -9.38 -18.06 0.60
CA ILE A 312 -9.86 -17.38 1.80
C ILE A 312 -9.76 -18.39 2.94
N GLY A 313 -8.79 -18.18 3.82
CA GLY A 313 -8.43 -19.19 4.83
C GLY A 313 -8.08 -20.52 4.16
N ASN A 314 -8.79 -21.59 4.52
CA ASN A 314 -8.55 -22.93 3.95
C ASN A 314 -9.31 -23.20 2.63
N LYS A 315 -10.17 -22.27 2.18
CA LYS A 315 -11.00 -22.46 1.00
C LYS A 315 -10.38 -21.83 -0.23
N VAL A 316 -9.93 -22.66 -1.18
CA VAL A 316 -9.48 -22.21 -2.49
C VAL A 316 -10.69 -21.72 -3.30
N ILE A 317 -10.64 -20.46 -3.76
CA ILE A 317 -11.68 -19.82 -4.55
C ILE A 317 -11.34 -19.71 -6.04
N ALA A 318 -10.05 -19.56 -6.37
CA ALA A 318 -9.57 -19.59 -7.76
C ALA A 318 -8.29 -20.41 -7.85
N SER A 319 -8.09 -21.11 -8.96
CA SER A 319 -6.91 -21.96 -9.16
C SER A 319 -6.54 -22.05 -10.63
N THR A 320 -5.24 -22.03 -10.88
CA THR A 320 -4.64 -22.39 -12.17
C THR A 320 -3.38 -23.24 -11.97
N GLN A 321 -2.79 -23.71 -13.04
CA GLN A 321 -1.54 -24.46 -12.94
C GLN A 321 -0.61 -24.17 -14.12
N LEU A 322 0.67 -24.00 -13.83
CA LEU A 322 1.72 -23.99 -14.83
C LEU A 322 2.10 -25.43 -15.19
N SER A 323 2.07 -25.75 -16.48
CA SER A 323 2.49 -27.06 -16.96
C SER A 323 4.00 -27.22 -16.84
N ALA A 324 4.46 -28.39 -16.40
CA ALA A 324 5.88 -28.73 -16.39
C ALA A 324 6.49 -28.69 -17.79
N MET A 325 7.71 -28.16 -17.91
CA MET A 325 8.49 -28.33 -19.15
C MET A 325 8.61 -29.83 -19.50
N ARG A 326 8.31 -30.19 -20.72
CA ARG A 326 8.44 -31.57 -21.23
C ARG A 326 9.70 -31.68 -22.06
N LYS A 327 10.60 -32.59 -21.66
CA LYS A 327 11.62 -33.10 -22.56
C LYS A 327 10.97 -34.18 -23.43
N ASP A 328 11.15 -34.14 -24.73
CA ASP A 328 10.67 -35.19 -25.62
C ASP A 328 11.51 -36.45 -25.42
N VAL A 329 11.07 -37.31 -24.49
CA VAL A 329 11.73 -38.58 -24.19
C VAL A 329 11.40 -39.67 -25.23
N LEU A 330 10.47 -39.36 -26.16
CA LEU A 330 10.02 -40.26 -27.20
C LEU A 330 10.73 -40.03 -28.55
N ALA A 331 11.44 -38.89 -28.70
CA ALA A 331 12.12 -38.53 -29.96
C ALA A 331 13.06 -39.63 -30.51
N LYS A 332 13.64 -40.43 -29.62
CA LYS A 332 14.53 -41.54 -29.99
C LYS A 332 13.83 -42.91 -30.04
N CYS A 333 12.51 -42.96 -29.88
CA CYS A 333 11.74 -44.21 -29.96
C CYS A 333 11.23 -44.43 -31.38
N TYR A 334 12.07 -44.99 -32.25
CA TYR A 334 11.67 -45.47 -33.56
C TYR A 334 10.88 -46.77 -33.41
N GLY A 335 9.69 -46.82 -34.03
CA GLY A 335 8.84 -48.02 -34.05
C GLY A 335 7.69 -48.04 -33.06
N GLY A 336 6.73 -48.91 -33.25
CA GLY A 336 5.42 -48.96 -32.60
C GLY A 336 5.38 -49.56 -31.18
N ASP A 337 6.49 -49.65 -30.44
CA ASP A 337 6.48 -50.22 -29.08
C ASP A 337 5.80 -49.27 -28.09
N ILE A 338 4.49 -49.46 -27.96
CA ILE A 338 3.60 -48.67 -27.06
C ILE A 338 4.00 -48.91 -25.59
N SER A 339 4.46 -50.11 -25.23
CA SER A 339 4.83 -50.45 -23.86
C SER A 339 6.06 -49.67 -23.39
N ARG A 340 7.08 -49.57 -24.24
CA ARG A 340 8.30 -48.80 -23.98
C ARG A 340 8.00 -47.31 -23.87
N LYS A 341 7.15 -46.76 -24.76
CA LYS A 341 6.69 -45.37 -24.72
C LYS A 341 5.97 -45.05 -23.40
N LYS A 342 5.02 -45.92 -22.99
CA LYS A 342 4.32 -45.75 -21.69
C LYS A 342 5.28 -45.81 -20.49
N LYS A 343 6.26 -46.74 -20.50
CA LYS A 343 7.26 -46.86 -19.42
C LYS A 343 8.14 -45.62 -19.28
N LEU A 344 8.60 -45.05 -20.41
CA LEU A 344 9.39 -43.82 -20.42
C LEU A 344 8.59 -42.62 -19.91
N LEU A 345 7.34 -42.44 -20.33
CA LEU A 345 6.46 -41.38 -19.84
C LEU A 345 6.17 -41.54 -18.35
N LYS A 346 5.95 -42.77 -17.87
CA LYS A 346 5.72 -43.05 -16.44
C LYS A 346 6.96 -42.75 -15.59
N LYS A 347 8.17 -43.07 -16.10
CA LYS A 347 9.44 -42.73 -15.45
C LYS A 347 9.66 -41.20 -15.39
N GLN A 348 9.34 -40.47 -16.47
CA GLN A 348 9.40 -39.02 -16.51
C GLN A 348 8.42 -38.39 -15.50
N ALA A 349 7.19 -38.88 -15.42
CA ALA A 349 6.19 -38.42 -14.48
C ALA A 349 6.61 -38.62 -13.00
N ALA A 350 7.18 -39.81 -12.70
CA ALA A 350 7.71 -40.10 -11.37
C ALA A 350 8.90 -39.21 -11.00
N GLY A 351 9.81 -38.94 -11.95
CA GLY A 351 10.91 -37.99 -11.77
C GLY A 351 10.42 -36.58 -11.46
N LYS A 352 9.42 -36.08 -12.20
CA LYS A 352 8.81 -34.79 -11.97
C LYS A 352 8.11 -34.67 -10.60
N LYS A 353 7.48 -35.78 -10.16
CA LYS A 353 6.86 -35.80 -8.82
C LYS A 353 7.89 -35.69 -7.70
N ARG A 354 9.07 -36.29 -7.86
CA ARG A 354 10.21 -36.18 -6.94
C ARG A 354 10.76 -34.74 -6.96
N MET A 355 10.98 -34.15 -8.13
CA MET A 355 11.47 -32.78 -8.25
C MET A 355 10.53 -31.78 -7.60
N LYS A 356 9.21 -31.97 -7.66
CA LYS A 356 8.23 -31.13 -6.98
C LYS A 356 8.38 -31.14 -5.45
N ALA A 357 8.80 -32.27 -4.86
CA ALA A 357 8.96 -32.40 -3.41
C ALA A 357 10.18 -31.64 -2.86
N PHE A 358 11.18 -31.32 -3.71
CA PHE A 358 12.41 -30.63 -3.32
C PHE A 358 12.57 -29.23 -3.96
N GLY A 359 11.74 -28.91 -4.96
CA GLY A 359 11.84 -27.65 -5.70
C GLY A 359 11.12 -26.52 -5.00
N LYS A 360 11.85 -25.55 -4.49
CA LYS A 360 11.31 -24.23 -4.18
C LYS A 360 11.02 -23.52 -5.52
N VAL A 361 9.88 -22.85 -5.59
CA VAL A 361 9.55 -21.96 -6.72
C VAL A 361 10.10 -20.58 -6.36
N GLU A 362 11.21 -20.22 -6.96
CA GLU A 362 11.68 -18.85 -6.90
C GLU A 362 10.80 -18.02 -7.84
N ILE A 363 10.06 -17.09 -7.25
CA ILE A 363 9.32 -16.08 -8.01
C ILE A 363 10.35 -14.98 -8.27
N SER A 364 10.57 -14.67 -9.56
CA SER A 364 11.46 -13.57 -9.88
C SER A 364 10.86 -12.26 -9.32
N GLN A 365 11.73 -11.39 -8.88
CA GLN A 365 11.36 -10.08 -8.37
C GLN A 365 10.53 -9.29 -9.39
N GLU A 366 10.87 -9.40 -10.68
CA GLU A 366 10.11 -8.84 -11.79
C GLU A 366 8.66 -9.35 -11.87
N ALA A 367 8.44 -10.65 -11.61
CA ALA A 367 7.08 -11.22 -11.59
C ALA A 367 6.27 -10.69 -10.39
N PHE A 368 6.92 -10.49 -9.25
CA PHE A 368 6.32 -9.84 -8.08
C PHE A 368 5.93 -8.39 -8.40
N MET A 369 6.86 -7.60 -8.93
CA MET A 369 6.64 -6.21 -9.32
C MET A 369 5.48 -6.08 -10.29
N ALA A 370 5.47 -6.90 -11.34
CA ALA A 370 4.43 -6.85 -12.37
C ALA A 370 3.04 -7.24 -11.83
N VAL A 371 2.96 -8.09 -10.79
CA VAL A 371 1.69 -8.42 -10.13
C VAL A 371 1.21 -7.29 -9.23
N LEU A 372 2.11 -6.63 -8.51
CA LEU A 372 1.78 -5.51 -7.63
C LEU A 372 1.37 -4.25 -8.40
N GLN A 373 1.85 -4.09 -9.64
CA GLN A 373 1.50 -2.98 -10.55
C GLN A 373 0.20 -3.22 -11.34
N ILE A 374 -0.51 -4.33 -11.10
CA ILE A 374 -1.75 -4.60 -11.83
C ILE A 374 -2.85 -3.72 -11.29
N ASP A 375 -3.40 -2.89 -12.16
CA ASP A 375 -4.67 -2.21 -11.97
C ASP A 375 -5.75 -3.22 -11.61
N GLN A 376 -6.34 -3.08 -10.44
CA GLN A 376 -7.44 -3.96 -10.01
C GLN A 376 -8.64 -3.90 -10.97
N SER A 377 -8.76 -2.83 -11.75
CA SER A 377 -9.79 -2.70 -12.80
C SER A 377 -9.68 -3.75 -13.90
N ASN A 378 -8.47 -4.25 -14.19
CA ASN A 378 -8.23 -5.31 -15.16
C ASN A 378 -8.51 -6.72 -14.58
N LEU A 379 -8.75 -6.81 -13.27
CA LEU A 379 -9.02 -8.07 -12.58
C LEU A 379 -10.52 -8.38 -12.45
N GLU A 380 -11.39 -7.42 -12.76
CA GLU A 380 -12.86 -7.53 -12.63
C GLU A 380 -13.57 -7.89 -13.97
N GLN A 381 -12.84 -8.03 -15.11
CA GLN A 381 -13.33 -8.56 -16.38
C GLN A 381 -13.13 -10.09 -16.46
#